data_5330ca03ae4ccfb2339f186b4d858f24
#
_entry.id   5330ca03ae4ccfb2339f186b4d858f24
#
_cell.length_a   1.000
_cell.length_b   1.000
_cell.length_c   1.000
_cell.angle_alpha   90.00
_cell.angle_beta   90.00
_cell.angle_gamma   90.00
#
_symmetry.space_group_name_H-M   'P 1'
#
loop_
_entity.id
_entity.type
_entity.pdbx_description
1 polymer ?
#
loop_
_entity_poly.entity_id
_entity_poly.type
_entity_poly.pdbx_seq_one_letter_code
_entity_poly.pdbx_strand_id
1 'polypeptide(L)'
;MNHMRINKLSPLSRKALNLSTFFCLYIAQAIPMSFFSTAIQVLMRQADYSLSSIAFLQLIKLPWILKFLWAPLVDRHCITLKDYKRCIITSEIVYALLILMVGLLDIQTDLYLIIGLVFLSLIASATQDIATDTLAVLSFGKSDKSLVNSMQSMGSFGGTLIGTGILFLVLQHYGWHVVIPCLCVFVLLAIIPLLKNKHMRIIPKEPSKRAQFTDFIWFFARRNIWKQIGFLLLYYASIIGILSVLRSYLVDLGYSMKEIGIMIGIGGTGAAFASSFLAGLLVRKIGRYHSRILFAIFILLTTLYFMCISWTVPSFSMLCLGIVLLWSAYGMATIVVYTTSMDCVRKGCEGTDFTIQTVLTHLSGLLIAFLSGVVADRTGYHGLFIFEVILASISLIYIFYFFICCILKIYPLWYMPAYKPIIIFIRATLPTAVRVAVKYKSPLFF
;
A
#
# COMPACT_ATOMS: atom_id res chain seq x y z
N MET A 1 -9.86 10.95 -49.65
CA MET A 1 -8.96 11.61 -48.68
C MET A 1 -9.77 12.03 -47.46
N ASN A 2 -9.91 11.17 -46.46
CA ASN A 2 -10.52 11.51 -45.19
C ASN A 2 -9.44 11.32 -44.09
N HIS A 3 -8.70 12.39 -43.83
CA HIS A 3 -7.86 12.44 -42.62
C HIS A 3 -8.79 12.45 -41.40
N MET A 4 -8.94 11.28 -40.75
CA MET A 4 -9.48 11.22 -39.39
C MET A 4 -8.72 12.22 -38.50
N ARG A 5 -9.40 13.30 -38.10
CA ARG A 5 -8.95 14.16 -37.01
C ARG A 5 -8.85 13.31 -35.75
N ILE A 6 -7.66 12.83 -35.47
CA ILE A 6 -7.34 12.29 -34.12
C ILE A 6 -7.54 13.45 -33.17
N ASN A 7 -8.64 13.45 -32.46
CA ASN A 7 -8.94 14.43 -31.40
C ASN A 7 -7.76 14.43 -30.44
N LYS A 8 -6.87 15.42 -30.54
CA LYS A 8 -5.72 15.57 -29.66
C LYS A 8 -6.26 15.97 -28.29
N LEU A 9 -6.48 14.99 -27.41
CA LEU A 9 -6.80 15.23 -26.00
C LEU A 9 -5.78 16.23 -25.41
N SER A 10 -6.26 17.16 -24.59
CA SER A 10 -5.38 18.06 -23.86
C SER A 10 -4.43 17.26 -22.96
N PRO A 11 -3.25 17.79 -22.59
CA PRO A 11 -2.35 17.10 -21.67
C PRO A 11 -3.02 16.73 -20.34
N LEU A 12 -3.92 17.58 -19.85
CA LEU A 12 -4.69 17.33 -18.63
C LEU A 12 -5.67 16.16 -18.79
N SER A 13 -6.41 16.12 -19.91
CA SER A 13 -7.35 15.03 -20.20
C SER A 13 -6.64 13.68 -20.37
N ARG A 14 -5.46 13.67 -21.00
CA ARG A 14 -4.64 12.44 -21.09
C ARG A 14 -4.19 11.94 -19.73
N LYS A 15 -3.79 12.85 -18.87
CA LYS A 15 -3.38 12.50 -17.50
C LYS A 15 -4.54 11.96 -16.69
N ALA A 16 -5.71 12.59 -16.75
CA ALA A 16 -6.91 12.11 -16.09
C ALA A 16 -7.31 10.71 -16.59
N LEU A 17 -7.25 10.46 -17.91
CA LEU A 17 -7.51 9.15 -18.51
C LEU A 17 -6.51 8.08 -18.03
N ASN A 18 -5.22 8.41 -17.90
CA ASN A 18 -4.23 7.49 -17.37
C ASN A 18 -4.53 7.17 -15.90
N LEU A 19 -4.78 8.18 -15.06
CA LEU A 19 -5.08 7.99 -13.65
C LEU A 19 -6.34 7.15 -13.44
N SER A 20 -7.43 7.40 -14.18
CA SER A 20 -8.65 6.59 -14.10
C SER A 20 -8.42 5.14 -14.55
N THR A 21 -7.57 4.91 -15.55
CA THR A 21 -7.17 3.56 -15.96
C THR A 21 -6.52 2.80 -14.80
N PHE A 22 -5.56 3.41 -14.12
CA PHE A 22 -4.91 2.77 -12.96
C PHE A 22 -5.87 2.58 -11.78
N PHE A 23 -6.74 3.55 -11.51
CA PHE A 23 -7.77 3.39 -10.48
C PHE A 23 -8.65 2.17 -10.75
N CYS A 24 -9.13 1.98 -11.99
CA CYS A 24 -9.93 0.82 -12.38
C CYS A 24 -9.16 -0.51 -12.20
N LEU A 25 -7.87 -0.54 -12.55
CA LEU A 25 -7.05 -1.75 -12.37
C LEU A 25 -6.84 -2.11 -10.89
N TYR A 26 -6.58 -1.12 -10.03
CA TYR A 26 -6.37 -1.36 -8.60
C TYR A 26 -7.67 -1.72 -7.86
N ILE A 27 -8.80 -1.13 -8.22
CA ILE A 27 -10.08 -1.47 -7.60
C ILE A 27 -10.51 -2.90 -8.00
N ALA A 28 -10.22 -3.34 -9.22
CA ALA A 28 -10.50 -4.68 -9.71
C ALA A 28 -9.79 -5.79 -8.90
N GLN A 29 -8.59 -5.52 -8.42
CA GLN A 29 -7.85 -6.42 -7.54
C GLN A 29 -8.44 -6.46 -6.13
N ALA A 30 -8.78 -5.27 -5.60
CA ALA A 30 -9.11 -5.10 -4.20
C ALA A 30 -10.52 -5.63 -3.85
N ILE A 31 -11.49 -5.49 -4.75
CA ILE A 31 -12.88 -5.92 -4.49
C ILE A 31 -12.98 -7.43 -4.28
N PRO A 32 -12.55 -8.32 -5.20
CA PRO A 32 -12.69 -9.75 -4.99
C PRO A 32 -11.83 -10.27 -3.83
N MET A 33 -10.61 -9.75 -3.68
CA MET A 33 -9.72 -10.09 -2.57
C MET A 33 -10.36 -9.79 -1.21
N SER A 34 -10.97 -8.61 -1.06
CA SER A 34 -11.65 -8.20 0.16
C SER A 34 -12.93 -9.00 0.40
N PHE A 35 -13.70 -9.24 -0.66
CA PHE A 35 -14.91 -10.07 -0.60
C PHE A 35 -14.59 -11.50 -0.14
N PHE A 36 -13.70 -12.22 -0.84
CA PHE A 36 -13.38 -13.61 -0.49
C PHE A 36 -12.76 -13.73 0.89
N SER A 37 -11.87 -12.81 1.27
CA SER A 37 -11.27 -12.85 2.62
C SER A 37 -12.28 -12.64 3.74
N THR A 38 -13.42 -12.05 3.47
CA THR A 38 -14.49 -11.84 4.47
C THR A 38 -15.59 -12.90 4.36
N ALA A 39 -16.11 -13.14 3.14
CA ALA A 39 -17.22 -14.03 2.92
C ALA A 39 -16.89 -15.47 3.30
N ILE A 40 -15.72 -16.00 2.89
CA ILE A 40 -15.34 -17.37 3.21
C ILE A 40 -15.16 -17.57 4.73
N GLN A 41 -14.59 -16.60 5.45
CA GLN A 41 -14.47 -16.67 6.91
C GLN A 41 -15.83 -16.76 7.61
N VAL A 42 -16.80 -15.93 7.17
CA VAL A 42 -18.15 -15.93 7.75
C VAL A 42 -18.85 -17.24 7.44
N LEU A 43 -18.78 -17.73 6.21
CA LEU A 43 -19.42 -18.97 5.79
C LEU A 43 -18.80 -20.20 6.49
N MET A 44 -17.49 -20.24 6.66
CA MET A 44 -16.83 -21.27 7.47
C MET A 44 -17.32 -21.24 8.93
N ARG A 45 -17.49 -20.03 9.48
CA ARG A 45 -17.99 -19.92 10.87
C ARG A 45 -19.43 -20.37 11.00
N GLN A 46 -20.28 -20.09 10.02
CA GLN A 46 -21.67 -20.56 9.96
C GLN A 46 -21.76 -22.08 9.78
N ALA A 47 -20.75 -22.70 9.16
CA ALA A 47 -20.63 -24.15 9.00
C ALA A 47 -19.84 -24.82 10.18
N ASP A 48 -19.76 -24.16 11.35
CA ASP A 48 -19.13 -24.62 12.59
C ASP A 48 -17.65 -25.03 12.49
N TYR A 49 -16.91 -24.53 11.49
CA TYR A 49 -15.47 -24.74 11.42
C TYR A 49 -14.75 -24.11 12.62
N SER A 50 -13.69 -24.77 13.08
CA SER A 50 -12.88 -24.29 14.20
C SER A 50 -12.22 -22.93 13.88
N LEU A 51 -12.00 -22.10 14.89
CA LEU A 51 -11.31 -20.81 14.73
C LEU A 51 -9.90 -20.98 14.19
N SER A 52 -9.22 -22.10 14.51
CA SER A 52 -7.91 -22.42 13.95
C SER A 52 -7.99 -22.65 12.43
N SER A 53 -8.98 -23.39 11.94
CA SER A 53 -9.20 -23.60 10.50
C SER A 53 -9.47 -22.28 9.78
N ILE A 54 -10.27 -21.40 10.40
CA ILE A 54 -10.54 -20.05 9.87
C ILE A 54 -9.27 -19.17 9.87
N ALA A 55 -8.40 -19.31 10.88
CA ALA A 55 -7.12 -18.61 10.92
C ALA A 55 -6.19 -19.05 9.79
N PHE A 56 -6.16 -20.34 9.44
CA PHE A 56 -5.39 -20.85 8.29
C PHE A 56 -5.84 -20.25 6.96
N LEU A 57 -7.08 -19.79 6.84
CA LEU A 57 -7.55 -19.10 5.64
C LEU A 57 -6.77 -17.82 5.34
N GLN A 58 -6.11 -17.19 6.32
CA GLN A 58 -5.25 -16.04 6.06
C GLN A 58 -4.09 -16.37 5.11
N LEU A 59 -3.68 -17.66 5.03
CA LEU A 59 -2.66 -18.12 4.09
C LEU A 59 -3.10 -17.99 2.62
N ILE A 60 -4.39 -17.80 2.35
CA ILE A 60 -4.88 -17.53 0.99
C ILE A 60 -4.23 -16.26 0.38
N LYS A 61 -3.74 -15.34 1.23
CA LYS A 61 -3.04 -14.11 0.82
C LYS A 61 -1.55 -14.30 0.56
N LEU A 62 -1.00 -15.50 0.74
CA LEU A 62 0.41 -15.80 0.48
C LEU A 62 0.89 -15.37 -0.91
N PRO A 63 0.12 -15.51 -2.02
CA PRO A 63 0.56 -15.05 -3.32
C PRO A 63 0.97 -13.58 -3.33
N TRP A 64 0.28 -12.73 -2.57
CA TRP A 64 0.60 -11.29 -2.46
C TRP A 64 1.90 -11.00 -1.69
N ILE A 65 2.30 -11.90 -0.80
CA ILE A 65 3.58 -11.83 -0.09
C ILE A 65 4.67 -12.45 -0.96
N LEU A 66 4.41 -13.59 -1.59
CA LEU A 66 5.40 -14.33 -2.36
C LEU A 66 5.62 -13.79 -3.79
N LYS A 67 4.82 -12.83 -4.25
CA LYS A 67 4.89 -12.27 -5.61
C LYS A 67 6.29 -11.76 -6.02
N PHE A 68 7.15 -11.41 -5.06
CA PHE A 68 8.54 -11.01 -5.34
C PHE A 68 9.37 -12.13 -5.97
N LEU A 69 8.99 -13.40 -5.77
CA LEU A 69 9.70 -14.55 -6.35
C LEU A 69 9.56 -14.60 -7.87
N TRP A 70 8.43 -14.16 -8.43
CA TRP A 70 8.21 -14.15 -9.88
C TRP A 70 8.15 -12.76 -10.51
N ALA A 71 8.31 -11.69 -9.72
CA ALA A 71 8.39 -10.34 -10.26
C ALA A 71 9.52 -10.15 -11.30
N PRO A 72 10.73 -10.79 -11.16
CA PRO A 72 11.76 -10.75 -12.19
C PRO A 72 11.31 -11.37 -13.53
N LEU A 73 10.42 -12.36 -13.52
CA LEU A 73 9.88 -12.94 -14.76
C LEU A 73 9.01 -11.93 -15.50
N VAL A 74 8.17 -11.18 -14.79
CA VAL A 74 7.34 -10.12 -15.38
C VAL A 74 8.24 -9.04 -16.00
N ASP A 75 9.26 -8.56 -15.26
CA ASP A 75 10.21 -7.56 -15.76
C ASP A 75 11.01 -8.05 -16.97
N ARG A 76 11.34 -9.35 -17.02
CA ARG A 76 12.09 -9.97 -18.12
C ARG A 76 11.27 -10.07 -19.40
N HIS A 77 9.97 -10.38 -19.30
CA HIS A 77 9.11 -10.62 -20.46
C HIS A 77 8.38 -9.36 -20.93
N CYS A 78 8.08 -8.42 -20.01
CA CYS A 78 7.39 -7.19 -20.35
C CYS A 78 8.42 -6.07 -20.61
N ILE A 79 8.62 -5.71 -21.88
CA ILE A 79 9.58 -4.68 -22.33
C ILE A 79 8.83 -3.48 -22.91
N THR A 80 7.80 -3.73 -23.70
CA THR A 80 7.00 -2.71 -24.38
C THR A 80 5.66 -2.48 -23.69
N LEU A 81 5.01 -1.34 -23.99
CA LEU A 81 3.64 -1.08 -23.52
C LEU A 81 2.66 -2.20 -23.90
N LYS A 82 2.85 -2.80 -25.09
CA LYS A 82 2.00 -3.91 -25.55
C LYS A 82 2.16 -5.15 -24.67
N ASP A 83 3.39 -5.44 -24.23
CA ASP A 83 3.68 -6.60 -23.37
C ASP A 83 3.02 -6.42 -22.02
N TYR A 84 3.16 -5.24 -21.39
CA TYR A 84 2.49 -4.92 -20.12
C TYR A 84 0.97 -5.03 -20.25
N LYS A 85 0.38 -4.42 -21.28
CA LYS A 85 -1.07 -4.52 -21.51
C LYS A 85 -1.50 -5.96 -21.68
N ARG A 86 -0.76 -6.78 -22.45
CA ARG A 86 -1.05 -8.21 -22.64
C ARG A 86 -0.96 -8.95 -21.31
N CYS A 87 0.10 -8.75 -20.53
CA CYS A 87 0.28 -9.38 -19.22
C CYS A 87 -0.89 -9.05 -18.30
N ILE A 88 -1.25 -7.76 -18.15
CA ILE A 88 -2.36 -7.31 -17.31
C ILE A 88 -3.68 -7.95 -17.79
N ILE A 89 -3.99 -7.86 -19.07
CA ILE A 89 -5.26 -8.38 -19.62
C ILE A 89 -5.35 -9.90 -19.44
N THR A 90 -4.28 -10.63 -19.76
CA THR A 90 -4.27 -12.10 -19.62
C THR A 90 -4.43 -12.52 -18.16
N SER A 91 -3.70 -11.89 -17.24
CA SER A 91 -3.83 -12.17 -15.79
C SER A 91 -5.24 -11.85 -15.27
N GLU A 92 -5.83 -10.75 -15.72
CA GLU A 92 -7.19 -10.33 -15.34
C GLU A 92 -8.26 -11.30 -15.87
N ILE A 93 -8.11 -11.77 -17.11
CA ILE A 93 -9.01 -12.79 -17.68
C ILE A 93 -8.89 -14.11 -16.90
N VAL A 94 -7.68 -14.56 -16.60
CA VAL A 94 -7.46 -15.77 -15.78
C VAL A 94 -8.07 -15.59 -14.40
N TYR A 95 -7.88 -14.41 -13.78
CA TYR A 95 -8.48 -14.06 -12.50
C TYR A 95 -10.00 -14.17 -12.54
N ALA A 96 -10.63 -13.54 -13.52
CA ALA A 96 -12.07 -13.56 -13.72
C ALA A 96 -12.63 -14.96 -13.98
N LEU A 97 -11.94 -15.77 -14.79
CA LEU A 97 -12.33 -17.15 -15.07
C LEU A 97 -12.26 -18.03 -13.82
N LEU A 98 -11.20 -17.92 -13.02
CA LEU A 98 -11.08 -18.64 -11.74
C LEU A 98 -12.16 -18.23 -10.76
N ILE A 99 -12.49 -16.92 -10.67
CA ILE A 99 -13.63 -16.43 -9.88
C ILE A 99 -14.93 -17.06 -10.39
N LEU A 100 -15.16 -17.07 -11.71
CA LEU A 100 -16.38 -17.67 -12.28
C LEU A 100 -16.50 -19.15 -11.92
N MET A 101 -15.40 -19.92 -11.98
CA MET A 101 -15.38 -21.33 -11.56
C MET A 101 -15.78 -21.48 -10.09
N VAL A 102 -15.32 -20.60 -9.22
CA VAL A 102 -15.74 -20.58 -7.80
C VAL A 102 -17.26 -20.39 -7.66
N GLY A 103 -17.88 -19.61 -8.55
CA GLY A 103 -19.32 -19.40 -8.56
C GLY A 103 -20.16 -20.62 -8.97
N LEU A 104 -19.55 -21.62 -9.61
CA LEU A 104 -20.21 -22.86 -10.02
C LEU A 104 -20.20 -23.93 -8.90
N LEU A 105 -19.45 -23.71 -7.83
CA LEU A 105 -19.25 -24.65 -6.73
C LEU A 105 -20.18 -24.34 -5.57
N ASP A 106 -20.57 -25.40 -4.84
CA ASP A 106 -21.33 -25.25 -3.60
C ASP A 106 -20.35 -25.08 -2.43
N ILE A 107 -20.60 -24.04 -1.63
CA ILE A 107 -19.72 -23.68 -0.54
C ILE A 107 -19.75 -24.70 0.61
N GLN A 108 -20.83 -25.49 0.73
CA GLN A 108 -20.95 -26.49 1.80
C GLN A 108 -20.19 -27.78 1.46
N THR A 109 -20.20 -28.17 0.17
CA THR A 109 -19.56 -29.43 -0.28
C THR A 109 -18.15 -29.25 -0.80
N ASP A 110 -17.87 -28.10 -1.46
CA ASP A 110 -16.65 -27.89 -2.25
C ASP A 110 -15.68 -26.87 -1.63
N LEU A 111 -15.80 -26.60 -0.33
CA LEU A 111 -15.05 -25.52 0.35
C LEU A 111 -13.53 -25.57 0.06
N TYR A 112 -12.89 -26.74 0.13
CA TYR A 112 -11.45 -26.85 -0.12
C TYR A 112 -11.08 -26.53 -1.58
N LEU A 113 -11.93 -26.94 -2.53
CA LEU A 113 -11.74 -26.62 -3.94
C LEU A 113 -11.92 -25.11 -4.18
N ILE A 114 -12.91 -24.48 -3.55
CA ILE A 114 -13.12 -23.04 -3.55
C ILE A 114 -11.88 -22.32 -3.02
N ILE A 115 -11.34 -22.71 -1.87
CA ILE A 115 -10.12 -22.13 -1.29
C ILE A 115 -8.95 -22.27 -2.26
N GLY A 116 -8.78 -23.43 -2.89
CA GLY A 116 -7.75 -23.68 -3.90
C GLY A 116 -7.88 -22.79 -5.13
N LEU A 117 -9.09 -22.64 -5.68
CA LEU A 117 -9.36 -21.77 -6.83
C LEU A 117 -9.18 -20.29 -6.49
N VAL A 118 -9.61 -19.86 -5.31
CA VAL A 118 -9.37 -18.49 -4.84
C VAL A 118 -7.88 -18.24 -4.66
N PHE A 119 -7.11 -19.18 -4.11
CA PHE A 119 -5.66 -19.08 -4.01
C PHE A 119 -5.00 -18.92 -5.38
N LEU A 120 -5.39 -19.73 -6.38
CA LEU A 120 -4.91 -19.61 -7.75
C LEU A 120 -5.32 -18.29 -8.39
N SER A 121 -6.53 -17.82 -8.12
CA SER A 121 -7.02 -16.53 -8.60
C SER A 121 -6.16 -15.39 -8.06
N LEU A 122 -5.72 -15.47 -6.79
CA LEU A 122 -4.84 -14.47 -6.18
C LEU A 122 -3.42 -14.49 -6.74
N ILE A 123 -2.94 -15.64 -7.30
CA ILE A 123 -1.68 -15.66 -8.06
C ILE A 123 -1.82 -14.84 -9.34
N ALA A 124 -2.93 -15.00 -10.07
CA ALA A 124 -3.21 -14.20 -11.27
C ALA A 124 -3.35 -12.71 -10.93
N SER A 125 -4.07 -12.38 -9.86
CA SER A 125 -4.20 -11.01 -9.35
C SER A 125 -2.86 -10.41 -8.94
N ALA A 126 -2.00 -11.13 -8.23
CA ALA A 126 -0.67 -10.68 -7.84
C ALA A 126 0.27 -10.47 -9.05
N THR A 127 0.11 -11.28 -10.11
CA THR A 127 0.86 -11.12 -11.37
C THR A 127 0.40 -9.86 -12.12
N GLN A 128 -0.90 -9.63 -12.17
CA GLN A 128 -1.51 -8.42 -12.74
C GLN A 128 -1.02 -7.17 -11.97
N ASP A 129 -0.93 -7.24 -10.64
CA ASP A 129 -0.46 -6.15 -9.79
C ASP A 129 1.02 -5.80 -10.08
N ILE A 130 1.93 -6.78 -10.19
CA ILE A 130 3.32 -6.54 -10.57
C ILE A 130 3.40 -5.79 -11.91
N ALA A 131 2.64 -6.24 -12.91
CA ALA A 131 2.63 -5.61 -14.23
C ALA A 131 2.02 -4.19 -14.20
N THR A 132 0.97 -3.98 -13.42
CA THR A 132 0.30 -2.69 -13.24
C THR A 132 1.20 -1.70 -12.51
N ASP A 133 1.84 -2.11 -11.43
CA ASP A 133 2.78 -1.30 -10.66
C ASP A 133 4.00 -0.88 -11.51
N THR A 134 4.56 -1.83 -12.28
CA THR A 134 5.66 -1.52 -13.20
C THR A 134 5.23 -0.53 -14.28
N LEU A 135 4.05 -0.75 -14.85
CA LEU A 135 3.48 0.15 -15.85
C LEU A 135 3.25 1.55 -15.26
N ALA A 136 2.81 1.65 -14.00
CA ALA A 136 2.67 2.91 -13.28
C ALA A 136 4.03 3.62 -13.11
N VAL A 137 5.06 2.90 -12.67
CA VAL A 137 6.44 3.45 -12.52
C VAL A 137 6.94 4.02 -13.84
N LEU A 138 6.71 3.33 -14.97
CA LEU A 138 7.20 3.69 -16.30
C LEU A 138 6.37 4.77 -17.02
N SER A 139 5.07 4.88 -16.67
CA SER A 139 4.13 5.79 -17.35
C SER A 139 4.10 7.20 -16.75
N PHE A 140 4.50 7.37 -15.49
CA PHE A 140 4.42 8.64 -14.79
C PHE A 140 5.80 9.20 -14.45
N GLY A 141 6.00 10.48 -14.79
CA GLY A 141 7.18 11.23 -14.38
C GLY A 141 7.26 11.40 -12.85
N LYS A 142 8.43 11.74 -12.36
CA LYS A 142 8.71 11.88 -10.92
C LYS A 142 7.67 12.74 -10.17
N SER A 143 7.21 13.86 -10.76
CA SER A 143 6.21 14.75 -10.15
C SER A 143 4.82 14.11 -9.97
N ASP A 144 4.46 13.14 -10.82
CA ASP A 144 3.11 12.58 -10.90
C ASP A 144 2.96 11.19 -10.27
N LYS A 145 4.07 10.58 -9.82
CA LYS A 145 4.06 9.28 -9.12
C LYS A 145 3.17 9.28 -7.88
N SER A 146 3.08 10.39 -7.15
CA SER A 146 2.18 10.49 -6.00
C SER A 146 0.70 10.39 -6.38
N LEU A 147 0.31 10.90 -7.55
CA LEU A 147 -1.07 10.81 -8.02
C LEU A 147 -1.46 9.38 -8.43
N VAL A 148 -0.58 8.65 -9.10
CA VAL A 148 -0.88 7.25 -9.44
C VAL A 148 -0.93 6.38 -8.19
N ASN A 149 -0.08 6.63 -7.19
CA ASN A 149 -0.17 5.96 -5.90
C ASN A 149 -1.44 6.33 -5.12
N SER A 150 -1.98 7.55 -5.31
CA SER A 150 -3.31 7.87 -4.81
C SER A 150 -4.38 7.00 -5.46
N MET A 151 -4.31 6.77 -6.77
CA MET A 151 -5.26 5.86 -7.45
C MET A 151 -5.12 4.43 -6.92
N GLN A 152 -3.90 3.96 -6.65
CA GLN A 152 -3.64 2.66 -6.05
C GLN A 152 -4.28 2.55 -4.66
N SER A 153 -4.01 3.49 -3.77
CA SER A 153 -4.54 3.47 -2.40
C SER A 153 -6.06 3.66 -2.37
N MET A 154 -6.60 4.59 -3.17
CA MET A 154 -8.04 4.77 -3.32
C MET A 154 -8.70 3.50 -3.89
N GLY A 155 -8.10 2.86 -4.88
CA GLY A 155 -8.57 1.58 -5.42
C GLY A 155 -8.62 0.50 -4.34
N SER A 156 -7.56 0.38 -3.53
CA SER A 156 -7.49 -0.58 -2.43
C SER A 156 -8.53 -0.30 -1.33
N PHE A 157 -8.63 0.93 -0.83
CA PHE A 157 -9.60 1.28 0.22
C PHE A 157 -11.05 1.25 -0.30
N GLY A 158 -11.30 1.80 -1.50
CA GLY A 158 -12.62 1.74 -2.13
C GLY A 158 -13.05 0.31 -2.45
N GLY A 159 -12.11 -0.51 -2.93
CA GLY A 159 -12.35 -1.93 -3.20
C GLY A 159 -12.64 -2.71 -1.92
N THR A 160 -11.95 -2.41 -0.82
CA THR A 160 -12.26 -2.99 0.49
C THR A 160 -13.66 -2.61 0.94
N LEU A 161 -14.02 -1.33 0.85
CA LEU A 161 -15.36 -0.86 1.24
C LEU A 161 -16.47 -1.55 0.43
N ILE A 162 -16.29 -1.69 -0.88
CA ILE A 162 -17.25 -2.35 -1.76
C ILE A 162 -17.28 -3.87 -1.48
N GLY A 163 -16.13 -4.51 -1.39
CA GLY A 163 -16.00 -5.97 -1.24
C GLY A 163 -16.52 -6.47 0.09
N THR A 164 -16.14 -5.83 1.20
CA THR A 164 -16.55 -6.24 2.56
C THR A 164 -17.88 -5.66 3.00
N GLY A 165 -18.35 -4.58 2.36
CA GLY A 165 -19.61 -3.92 2.67
C GLY A 165 -20.70 -4.26 1.67
N ILE A 166 -20.70 -3.60 0.50
CA ILE A 166 -21.79 -3.68 -0.47
C ILE A 166 -22.00 -5.11 -0.99
N LEU A 167 -20.94 -5.78 -1.40
CA LEU A 167 -21.05 -7.14 -1.94
C LEU A 167 -21.42 -8.19 -0.89
N PHE A 168 -21.09 -7.94 0.37
CA PHE A 168 -21.54 -8.80 1.45
C PHE A 168 -23.05 -8.67 1.69
N LEU A 169 -23.63 -7.48 1.55
CA LEU A 169 -25.07 -7.29 1.57
C LEU A 169 -25.75 -7.98 0.37
N VAL A 170 -25.14 -7.87 -0.81
CA VAL A 170 -25.63 -8.59 -2.01
C VAL A 170 -25.59 -10.10 -1.78
N LEU A 171 -24.53 -10.63 -1.16
CA LEU A 171 -24.42 -12.04 -0.81
C LEU A 171 -25.55 -12.49 0.12
N GLN A 172 -25.90 -11.68 1.12
CA GLN A 172 -26.96 -12.00 2.07
C GLN A 172 -28.38 -12.03 1.43
N HIS A 173 -28.61 -11.15 0.44
CA HIS A 173 -29.95 -11.03 -0.19
C HIS A 173 -30.12 -11.92 -1.41
N TYR A 174 -29.07 -12.11 -2.23
CA TYR A 174 -29.15 -12.78 -3.53
C TYR A 174 -28.36 -14.07 -3.59
N GLY A 175 -27.57 -14.37 -2.57
CA GLY A 175 -26.79 -15.60 -2.45
C GLY A 175 -25.51 -15.64 -3.28
N TRP A 176 -24.79 -16.77 -3.10
CA TRP A 176 -23.47 -17.00 -3.67
C TRP A 176 -23.43 -17.00 -5.19
N HIS A 177 -24.40 -17.71 -5.80
CA HIS A 177 -24.44 -17.89 -7.26
C HIS A 177 -24.76 -16.61 -8.04
N VAL A 178 -25.24 -15.56 -7.40
CA VAL A 178 -25.46 -14.25 -8.02
C VAL A 178 -24.26 -13.33 -7.84
N VAL A 179 -23.69 -13.31 -6.63
CA VAL A 179 -22.61 -12.35 -6.31
C VAL A 179 -21.32 -12.68 -7.05
N ILE A 180 -20.99 -13.97 -7.24
CA ILE A 180 -19.74 -14.35 -7.90
C ILE A 180 -19.69 -14.00 -9.39
N PRO A 181 -20.72 -14.27 -10.21
CA PRO A 181 -20.78 -13.76 -11.58
C PRO A 181 -20.70 -12.23 -11.67
N CYS A 182 -21.34 -11.51 -10.73
CA CYS A 182 -21.22 -10.04 -10.67
C CYS A 182 -19.78 -9.60 -10.44
N LEU A 183 -19.03 -10.29 -9.55
CA LEU A 183 -17.59 -10.04 -9.35
C LEU A 183 -16.78 -10.27 -10.63
N CYS A 184 -17.04 -11.39 -11.34
CA CYS A 184 -16.37 -11.70 -12.59
C CYS A 184 -16.61 -10.60 -13.65
N VAL A 185 -17.86 -10.18 -13.83
CA VAL A 185 -18.22 -9.11 -14.77
C VAL A 185 -17.53 -7.80 -14.38
N PHE A 186 -17.50 -7.47 -13.09
CA PHE A 186 -16.84 -6.27 -12.59
C PHE A 186 -15.34 -6.26 -12.91
N VAL A 187 -14.63 -7.36 -12.63
CA VAL A 187 -13.22 -7.53 -12.94
C VAL A 187 -12.96 -7.33 -14.45
N LEU A 188 -13.77 -7.95 -15.32
CA LEU A 188 -13.63 -7.80 -16.77
C LEU A 188 -13.94 -6.38 -17.26
N LEU A 189 -14.93 -5.70 -16.68
CA LEU A 189 -15.24 -4.31 -17.03
C LEU A 189 -14.10 -3.34 -16.67
N ALA A 190 -13.35 -3.62 -15.63
CA ALA A 190 -12.22 -2.79 -15.20
C ALA A 190 -11.05 -2.78 -16.20
N ILE A 191 -10.97 -3.76 -17.13
CA ILE A 191 -9.97 -3.78 -18.21
C ILE A 191 -10.30 -2.76 -19.31
N ILE A 192 -11.57 -2.38 -19.49
CA ILE A 192 -12.01 -1.55 -20.60
C ILE A 192 -11.25 -0.22 -20.71
N PRO A 193 -11.00 0.53 -19.61
CA PRO A 193 -10.20 1.75 -19.69
C PRO A 193 -8.77 1.50 -20.20
N LEU A 194 -8.14 0.38 -19.82
CA LEU A 194 -6.81 0.01 -20.32
C LEU A 194 -6.80 -0.30 -21.81
N LEU A 195 -7.82 -1.01 -22.30
CA LEU A 195 -7.98 -1.33 -23.73
C LEU A 195 -8.21 -0.07 -24.57
N LYS A 196 -9.09 0.82 -24.10
CA LYS A 196 -9.45 2.07 -24.81
C LYS A 196 -8.36 3.14 -24.71
N ASN A 197 -7.46 3.07 -23.72
CA ASN A 197 -6.41 4.08 -23.53
C ASN A 197 -5.28 3.93 -24.55
N LYS A 198 -5.39 4.65 -25.66
CA LYS A 198 -4.37 4.75 -26.72
C LYS A 198 -3.31 5.82 -26.45
N HIS A 199 -3.49 6.64 -25.42
CA HIS A 199 -2.63 7.79 -25.11
C HIS A 199 -1.54 7.50 -24.09
N MET A 200 -1.58 6.31 -23.47
CA MET A 200 -0.53 5.86 -22.54
C MET A 200 0.79 5.67 -23.26
N ARG A 201 1.87 6.11 -22.65
CA ARG A 201 3.23 5.97 -23.15
C ARG A 201 4.14 5.55 -22.01
N ILE A 202 5.10 4.72 -22.32
CA ILE A 202 6.20 4.34 -21.40
C ILE A 202 7.54 4.66 -22.05
N ILE A 203 8.57 4.79 -21.20
CA ILE A 203 9.95 4.79 -21.65
C ILE A 203 10.32 3.34 -21.90
N PRO A 204 10.67 2.93 -23.13
CA PRO A 204 11.02 1.55 -23.41
C PRO A 204 12.24 1.11 -22.59
N LYS A 205 12.23 -0.14 -22.12
CA LYS A 205 13.38 -0.75 -21.46
C LYS A 205 14.46 -1.08 -22.49
N GLU A 206 15.71 -0.88 -22.12
CA GLU A 206 16.85 -1.31 -22.95
C GLU A 206 16.93 -2.84 -22.94
N PRO A 207 16.96 -3.53 -24.11
CA PRO A 207 17.02 -4.99 -24.18
C PRO A 207 18.24 -5.62 -23.47
N SER A 208 19.32 -4.85 -23.32
CA SER A 208 20.56 -5.27 -22.67
C SER A 208 20.46 -5.41 -21.15
N LYS A 209 19.41 -4.86 -20.54
CA LYS A 209 19.19 -4.85 -19.07
C LYS A 209 17.94 -5.64 -18.69
N ARG A 210 17.88 -6.91 -19.11
CA ARG A 210 16.76 -7.79 -18.71
C ARG A 210 16.94 -8.27 -17.27
N ALA A 211 15.90 -8.17 -16.47
CA ALA A 211 15.88 -8.66 -15.10
C ALA A 211 16.22 -10.16 -15.03
N GLN A 212 17.00 -10.53 -14.02
CA GLN A 212 17.39 -11.90 -13.69
C GLN A 212 16.96 -12.21 -12.24
N PHE A 213 16.85 -13.49 -11.89
CA PHE A 213 16.58 -13.87 -10.50
C PHE A 213 17.65 -13.38 -9.52
N THR A 214 18.90 -13.25 -9.98
CA THR A 214 20.01 -12.68 -9.21
C THR A 214 19.80 -11.21 -8.86
N ASP A 215 18.93 -10.49 -9.56
CA ASP A 215 18.61 -9.10 -9.25
C ASP A 215 17.95 -8.91 -7.89
N PHE A 216 17.30 -9.96 -7.36
CA PHE A 216 16.84 -9.98 -5.97
C PHE A 216 18.03 -9.77 -5.01
N ILE A 217 19.13 -10.48 -5.19
CA ILE A 217 20.32 -10.35 -4.34
C ILE A 217 20.96 -8.96 -4.56
N TRP A 218 21.08 -8.53 -5.79
CA TRP A 218 21.64 -7.23 -6.14
C TRP A 218 20.83 -6.05 -5.61
N PHE A 219 19.52 -6.22 -5.35
CA PHE A 219 18.72 -5.22 -4.68
C PHE A 219 19.28 -4.90 -3.30
N PHE A 220 19.57 -5.91 -2.47
CA PHE A 220 20.12 -5.75 -1.13
C PHE A 220 21.61 -5.38 -1.09
N ALA A 221 22.35 -5.65 -2.14
CA ALA A 221 23.78 -5.31 -2.23
C ALA A 221 24.04 -3.79 -2.29
N ARG A 222 23.04 -2.98 -2.65
CA ARG A 222 23.17 -1.52 -2.71
C ARG A 222 23.15 -0.90 -1.31
N ARG A 223 24.25 -0.24 -0.93
CA ARG A 223 24.35 0.41 0.39
C ARG A 223 23.21 1.41 0.69
N ASN A 224 22.77 2.15 -0.32
CA ASN A 224 21.72 3.16 -0.14
C ASN A 224 20.32 2.57 0.05
N ILE A 225 20.09 1.30 -0.34
CA ILE A 225 18.78 0.67 -0.21
C ILE A 225 18.43 0.38 1.26
N TRP A 226 19.43 0.15 2.11
CA TRP A 226 19.23 -0.10 3.54
C TRP A 226 18.60 1.09 4.26
N LYS A 227 18.88 2.32 3.79
CA LYS A 227 18.20 3.52 4.27
C LYS A 227 16.72 3.52 3.87
N GLN A 228 16.43 3.10 2.65
CA GLN A 228 15.05 2.94 2.20
C GLN A 228 14.35 1.81 2.97
N ILE A 229 15.00 0.68 3.18
CA ILE A 229 14.44 -0.43 3.97
C ILE A 229 14.11 0.04 5.40
N GLY A 230 15.02 0.73 6.09
CA GLY A 230 14.74 1.29 7.41
C GLY A 230 13.53 2.24 7.40
N PHE A 231 13.39 3.06 6.37
CA PHE A 231 12.21 3.90 6.18
C PHE A 231 10.93 3.07 6.00
N LEU A 232 10.96 2.01 5.16
CA LEU A 232 9.80 1.14 4.93
C LEU A 232 9.36 0.39 6.18
N LEU A 233 10.32 -0.01 7.03
CA LEU A 233 10.04 -0.75 8.26
C LEU A 233 9.45 0.13 9.36
N LEU A 234 9.85 1.41 9.44
CA LEU A 234 9.53 2.27 10.58
C LEU A 234 8.39 3.25 10.29
N TYR A 235 8.17 3.65 9.01
CA TYR A 235 7.43 4.87 8.71
C TYR A 235 6.00 4.88 9.24
N TYR A 236 5.26 3.80 9.08
CA TYR A 236 3.91 3.69 9.62
C TYR A 236 3.72 2.50 10.57
N ALA A 237 4.81 2.01 11.12
CA ALA A 237 4.78 0.89 12.07
C ALA A 237 3.78 1.14 13.21
N SER A 238 3.84 2.29 13.84
CA SER A 238 2.95 2.68 14.94
C SER A 238 1.46 2.71 14.54
N ILE A 239 1.15 3.16 13.32
CA ILE A 239 -0.24 3.14 12.83
C ILE A 239 -0.74 1.71 12.66
N ILE A 240 0.09 0.83 12.08
CA ILE A 240 -0.26 -0.60 11.90
C ILE A 240 -0.44 -1.29 13.26
N GLY A 241 0.40 -0.95 14.25
CA GLY A 241 0.26 -1.49 15.59
C GLY A 241 -1.11 -1.17 16.21
N ILE A 242 -1.54 0.09 16.18
CA ILE A 242 -2.86 0.47 16.66
C ILE A 242 -3.98 -0.19 15.84
N LEU A 243 -3.87 -0.18 14.49
CA LEU A 243 -4.89 -0.78 13.61
C LEU A 243 -5.08 -2.27 13.87
N SER A 244 -4.01 -3.00 14.23
CA SER A 244 -4.05 -4.44 14.47
C SER A 244 -4.90 -4.83 15.68
N VAL A 245 -4.91 -4.00 16.72
CA VAL A 245 -5.65 -4.25 17.98
C VAL A 245 -6.92 -3.41 18.12
N LEU A 246 -7.18 -2.48 17.19
CA LEU A 246 -8.29 -1.54 17.29
C LEU A 246 -9.65 -2.21 17.45
N ARG A 247 -9.89 -3.31 16.73
CA ARG A 247 -11.16 -4.06 16.84
C ARG A 247 -11.35 -4.65 18.23
N SER A 248 -10.31 -5.29 18.77
CA SER A 248 -10.33 -5.86 20.12
C SER A 248 -10.55 -4.77 21.16
N TYR A 249 -9.87 -3.63 21.02
CA TYR A 249 -10.07 -2.48 21.89
C TYR A 249 -11.53 -1.98 21.92
N LEU A 250 -12.18 -1.90 20.76
CA LEU A 250 -13.59 -1.48 20.68
C LEU A 250 -14.54 -2.53 21.25
N VAL A 251 -14.27 -3.82 21.07
CA VAL A 251 -15.05 -4.91 21.67
C VAL A 251 -14.95 -4.85 23.19
N ASP A 252 -13.75 -4.66 23.75
CA ASP A 252 -13.53 -4.57 25.19
C ASP A 252 -14.14 -3.32 25.83
N LEU A 253 -14.36 -2.27 25.02
CA LEU A 253 -15.13 -1.08 25.42
C LEU A 253 -16.66 -1.30 25.32
N GLY A 254 -17.14 -2.48 24.90
CA GLY A 254 -18.54 -2.85 24.86
C GLY A 254 -19.28 -2.48 23.57
N TYR A 255 -18.58 -2.09 22.50
CA TYR A 255 -19.21 -1.78 21.20
C TYR A 255 -19.64 -3.05 20.48
N SER A 256 -20.81 -3.03 19.89
CA SER A 256 -21.35 -4.12 19.07
C SER A 256 -20.56 -4.28 17.75
N MET A 257 -20.56 -5.47 17.18
CA MET A 257 -19.94 -5.73 15.86
C MET A 257 -20.49 -4.83 14.75
N LYS A 258 -21.78 -4.43 14.84
CA LYS A 258 -22.40 -3.51 13.88
C LYS A 258 -21.79 -2.10 13.99
N GLU A 259 -21.65 -1.58 15.20
CA GLU A 259 -21.04 -0.27 15.45
C GLU A 259 -19.57 -0.26 15.00
N ILE A 260 -18.80 -1.28 15.36
CA ILE A 260 -17.42 -1.46 14.94
C ILE A 260 -17.31 -1.51 13.41
N GLY A 261 -18.22 -2.23 12.76
CA GLY A 261 -18.31 -2.30 11.29
C GLY A 261 -18.55 -0.93 10.65
N ILE A 262 -19.42 -0.11 11.22
CA ILE A 262 -19.69 1.26 10.73
C ILE A 262 -18.50 2.17 11.01
N MET A 263 -17.95 2.16 12.22
CA MET A 263 -16.85 3.03 12.62
C MET A 263 -15.58 2.77 11.80
N ILE A 264 -15.15 1.51 11.71
CA ILE A 264 -13.93 1.11 11.01
C ILE A 264 -14.21 0.95 9.51
N GLY A 265 -15.26 0.21 9.14
CA GLY A 265 -15.54 -0.15 7.75
C GLY A 265 -15.91 1.08 6.92
N ILE A 266 -16.89 1.88 7.35
CA ILE A 266 -17.33 3.05 6.59
C ILE A 266 -16.49 4.28 6.98
N GLY A 267 -16.44 4.61 8.26
CA GLY A 267 -15.74 5.80 8.76
C GLY A 267 -14.24 5.75 8.50
N GLY A 268 -13.59 4.68 8.95
CA GLY A 268 -12.14 4.53 8.80
C GLY A 268 -11.71 4.37 7.33
N THR A 269 -12.26 3.38 6.63
CA THR A 269 -11.87 3.12 5.23
C THR A 269 -12.22 4.29 4.31
N GLY A 270 -13.37 4.97 4.55
CA GLY A 270 -13.75 6.19 3.84
C GLY A 270 -12.78 7.34 4.09
N ALA A 271 -12.31 7.51 5.34
CA ALA A 271 -11.30 8.49 5.69
C ALA A 271 -9.95 8.19 4.99
N ALA A 272 -9.52 6.93 4.96
CA ALA A 272 -8.32 6.52 4.24
C ALA A 272 -8.43 6.76 2.73
N PHE A 273 -9.57 6.48 2.13
CA PHE A 273 -9.85 6.76 0.71
C PHE A 273 -9.68 8.25 0.40
N ALA A 274 -10.36 9.11 1.15
CA ALA A 274 -10.33 10.56 0.94
C ALA A 274 -8.93 11.16 1.22
N SER A 275 -8.30 10.75 2.31
CA SER A 275 -6.96 11.23 2.70
C SER A 275 -5.87 10.80 1.72
N SER A 276 -5.98 9.62 1.11
CA SER A 276 -5.06 9.16 0.07
C SER A 276 -5.08 10.07 -1.16
N PHE A 277 -6.25 10.53 -1.58
CA PHE A 277 -6.36 11.50 -2.67
C PHE A 277 -5.70 12.82 -2.32
N LEU A 278 -6.04 13.39 -1.17
CA LEU A 278 -5.47 14.65 -0.69
C LEU A 278 -3.95 14.56 -0.51
N ALA A 279 -3.46 13.44 0.03
CA ALA A 279 -2.02 13.20 0.20
C ALA A 279 -1.27 13.19 -1.13
N GLY A 280 -1.82 12.58 -2.17
CA GLY A 280 -1.19 12.58 -3.49
C GLY A 280 -1.05 13.97 -4.09
N LEU A 281 -2.07 14.82 -3.94
CA LEU A 281 -2.03 16.22 -4.35
C LEU A 281 -1.00 17.01 -3.52
N LEU A 282 -0.96 16.77 -2.22
CA LEU A 282 -0.05 17.45 -1.30
C LEU A 282 1.41 17.06 -1.57
N VAL A 283 1.72 15.76 -1.72
CA VAL A 283 3.07 15.29 -2.08
C VAL A 283 3.53 15.87 -3.41
N ARG A 284 2.62 16.00 -4.37
CA ARG A 284 2.93 16.67 -5.65
C ARG A 284 3.26 18.15 -5.48
N LYS A 285 2.53 18.87 -4.59
CA LYS A 285 2.66 20.33 -4.38
C LYS A 285 3.90 20.67 -3.56
N ILE A 286 4.11 20.05 -2.40
CA ILE A 286 5.17 20.39 -1.45
C ILE A 286 6.42 19.52 -1.55
N GLY A 287 6.34 18.47 -2.37
CA GLY A 287 7.44 17.53 -2.58
C GLY A 287 7.55 16.43 -1.51
N ARG A 288 8.36 15.41 -1.81
CA ARG A 288 8.44 14.18 -1.02
C ARG A 288 9.01 14.38 0.37
N TYR A 289 10.05 15.21 0.50
CA TYR A 289 10.74 15.41 1.79
C TYR A 289 9.85 16.10 2.82
N HIS A 290 9.22 17.20 2.42
CA HIS A 290 8.31 17.94 3.31
C HIS A 290 7.08 17.11 3.65
N SER A 291 6.53 16.38 2.69
CA SER A 291 5.38 15.49 2.94
C SER A 291 5.72 14.37 3.92
N ARG A 292 6.93 13.78 3.84
CA ARG A 292 7.36 12.74 4.79
C ARG A 292 7.35 13.26 6.23
N ILE A 293 7.90 14.46 6.44
CA ILE A 293 7.96 15.07 7.76
C ILE A 293 6.55 15.42 8.24
N LEU A 294 5.76 16.08 7.39
CA LEU A 294 4.40 16.51 7.73
C LEU A 294 3.52 15.32 8.13
N PHE A 295 3.56 14.24 7.33
CA PHE A 295 2.74 13.06 7.64
C PHE A 295 3.30 12.26 8.82
N ALA A 296 4.61 12.24 9.06
CA ALA A 296 5.19 11.63 10.26
C ALA A 296 4.78 12.39 11.53
N ILE A 297 4.72 13.72 11.49
CA ILE A 297 4.17 14.54 12.58
C ILE A 297 2.68 14.20 12.78
N PHE A 298 1.91 14.08 11.71
CA PHE A 298 0.50 13.70 11.81
C PHE A 298 0.31 12.30 12.40
N ILE A 299 1.17 11.33 12.06
CA ILE A 299 1.22 10.00 12.66
C ILE A 299 1.48 10.12 14.17
N LEU A 300 2.50 10.88 14.59
CA LEU A 300 2.83 11.08 16.00
C LEU A 300 1.67 11.73 16.76
N LEU A 301 1.04 12.75 16.21
CA LEU A 301 -0.13 13.40 16.84
C LEU A 301 -1.31 12.43 16.96
N THR A 302 -1.52 11.56 15.98
CA THR A 302 -2.57 10.54 16.03
C THR A 302 -2.28 9.49 17.10
N THR A 303 -1.05 9.01 17.22
CA THR A 303 -0.67 8.05 18.27
C THR A 303 -0.74 8.66 19.66
N LEU A 304 -0.33 9.92 19.82
CA LEU A 304 -0.51 10.69 21.05
C LEU A 304 -2.00 10.84 21.42
N TYR A 305 -2.86 11.09 20.44
CA TYR A 305 -4.29 11.16 20.67
C TYR A 305 -4.83 9.85 21.27
N PHE A 306 -4.48 8.68 20.70
CA PHE A 306 -4.89 7.39 21.24
C PHE A 306 -4.33 7.16 22.65
N MET A 307 -3.09 7.53 22.91
CA MET A 307 -2.50 7.49 24.26
C MET A 307 -3.33 8.36 25.24
N CYS A 308 -3.66 9.59 24.85
CA CYS A 308 -4.42 10.49 25.72
C CYS A 308 -5.82 9.98 26.04
N ILE A 309 -6.58 9.47 25.04
CA ILE A 309 -7.93 8.96 25.28
C ILE A 309 -7.96 7.65 26.08
N SER A 310 -6.85 6.92 26.12
CA SER A 310 -6.76 5.66 26.88
C SER A 310 -6.61 5.84 28.39
N TRP A 311 -6.41 7.07 28.89
CA TRP A 311 -6.39 7.37 30.32
C TRP A 311 -7.78 7.39 30.96
N THR A 312 -8.81 7.56 30.14
CA THR A 312 -10.21 7.59 30.56
C THR A 312 -11.03 6.66 29.68
N VAL A 313 -12.27 6.36 30.06
CA VAL A 313 -13.20 5.68 29.17
C VAL A 313 -13.61 6.65 28.07
N PRO A 314 -13.18 6.44 26.81
CA PRO A 314 -13.44 7.39 25.74
C PRO A 314 -14.91 7.39 25.33
N SER A 315 -15.45 8.58 25.04
CA SER A 315 -16.79 8.70 24.45
C SER A 315 -16.82 8.19 23.00
N PHE A 316 -18.02 7.87 22.51
CA PHE A 316 -18.21 7.44 21.12
C PHE A 316 -17.64 8.43 20.10
N SER A 317 -17.86 9.73 20.30
CA SER A 317 -17.33 10.77 19.40
C SER A 317 -15.81 10.86 19.41
N MET A 318 -15.15 10.67 20.56
CA MET A 318 -13.69 10.62 20.68
C MET A 318 -13.12 9.42 19.91
N LEU A 319 -13.76 8.26 20.02
CA LEU A 319 -13.35 7.07 19.28
C LEU A 319 -13.55 7.24 17.78
N CYS A 320 -14.67 7.77 17.32
CA CYS A 320 -14.91 8.06 15.92
C CYS A 320 -13.85 9.02 15.35
N LEU A 321 -13.54 10.10 16.07
CA LEU A 321 -12.47 11.03 15.68
C LEU A 321 -11.12 10.32 15.61
N GLY A 322 -10.77 9.52 16.63
CA GLY A 322 -9.52 8.74 16.64
C GLY A 322 -9.42 7.80 15.45
N ILE A 323 -10.48 7.08 15.11
CA ILE A 323 -10.53 6.17 13.96
C ILE A 323 -10.33 6.94 12.65
N VAL A 324 -11.00 8.07 12.47
CA VAL A 324 -10.83 8.92 11.27
C VAL A 324 -9.40 9.44 11.17
N LEU A 325 -8.79 9.90 12.26
CA LEU A 325 -7.39 10.35 12.29
C LEU A 325 -6.43 9.20 11.94
N LEU A 326 -6.61 8.03 12.55
CA LEU A 326 -5.77 6.85 12.37
C LEU A 326 -5.78 6.35 10.92
N TRP A 327 -6.97 6.19 10.35
CA TRP A 327 -7.11 5.74 8.97
C TRP A 327 -6.65 6.80 7.96
N SER A 328 -6.85 8.09 8.27
CA SER A 328 -6.31 9.18 7.47
C SER A 328 -4.78 9.18 7.49
N ALA A 329 -4.16 8.97 8.66
CA ALA A 329 -2.71 8.85 8.78
C ALA A 329 -2.18 7.65 7.98
N TYR A 330 -2.87 6.51 8.02
CA TYR A 330 -2.53 5.33 7.22
C TYR A 330 -2.61 5.60 5.72
N GLY A 331 -3.70 6.21 5.24
CA GLY A 331 -3.85 6.60 3.85
C GLY A 331 -2.75 7.56 3.36
N MET A 332 -2.45 8.60 4.14
CA MET A 332 -1.38 9.56 3.82
C MET A 332 0.00 8.90 3.80
N ALA A 333 0.29 8.05 4.80
CA ALA A 333 1.56 7.34 4.92
C ALA A 333 1.82 6.43 3.71
N THR A 334 0.80 5.70 3.27
CA THR A 334 0.87 4.79 2.13
C THR A 334 1.32 5.52 0.86
N ILE A 335 0.82 6.74 0.60
CA ILE A 335 1.21 7.53 -0.58
C ILE A 335 2.70 7.89 -0.56
N VAL A 336 3.22 8.31 0.58
CA VAL A 336 4.64 8.67 0.70
C VAL A 336 5.53 7.43 0.58
N VAL A 337 5.15 6.33 1.20
CA VAL A 337 5.89 5.07 1.15
C VAL A 337 5.98 4.56 -0.29
N TYR A 338 4.86 4.42 -0.99
CA TYR A 338 4.83 3.91 -2.36
C TYR A 338 5.49 4.86 -3.35
N THR A 339 5.27 6.18 -3.22
CA THR A 339 5.93 7.17 -4.08
C THR A 339 7.44 7.13 -3.95
N THR A 340 7.94 6.96 -2.72
CA THR A 340 9.38 6.83 -2.47
C THR A 340 9.92 5.51 -2.99
N SER A 341 9.18 4.41 -2.83
CA SER A 341 9.55 3.11 -3.37
C SER A 341 9.66 3.15 -4.89
N MET A 342 8.72 3.81 -5.58
CA MET A 342 8.81 4.03 -7.03
C MET A 342 10.01 4.89 -7.46
N ASP A 343 10.52 5.74 -6.59
CA ASP A 343 11.71 6.55 -6.89
C ASP A 343 13.03 5.78 -6.67
N CYS A 344 13.00 4.68 -5.90
CA CYS A 344 14.18 3.89 -5.53
C CYS A 344 14.39 2.64 -6.39
N VAL A 345 13.65 2.48 -7.49
CA VAL A 345 13.78 1.34 -8.41
C VAL A 345 14.95 1.49 -9.38
N ARG A 346 15.55 0.36 -9.77
CA ARG A 346 16.57 0.30 -10.81
C ARG A 346 15.94 0.24 -12.19
N LYS A 347 16.62 0.85 -13.18
CA LYS A 347 16.21 0.74 -14.59
C LYS A 347 16.33 -0.71 -15.06
N GLY A 348 15.29 -1.23 -15.67
CA GLY A 348 15.19 -2.61 -16.13
C GLY A 348 14.62 -3.60 -15.11
N CYS A 349 14.61 -3.26 -13.81
CA CYS A 349 14.10 -4.07 -12.70
C CYS A 349 13.01 -3.33 -11.91
N GLU A 350 12.24 -2.46 -12.59
CA GLU A 350 11.29 -1.57 -11.92
C GLU A 350 10.22 -2.34 -11.14
N GLY A 351 9.65 -3.38 -11.73
CA GLY A 351 8.65 -4.24 -11.09
C GLY A 351 9.24 -5.04 -9.94
N THR A 352 10.41 -5.64 -10.15
CA THR A 352 11.12 -6.43 -9.14
C THR A 352 11.45 -5.58 -7.92
N ASP A 353 12.11 -4.43 -8.13
CA ASP A 353 12.54 -3.56 -7.04
C ASP A 353 11.34 -2.94 -6.28
N PHE A 354 10.27 -2.57 -6.98
CA PHE A 354 9.07 -2.05 -6.35
C PHE A 354 8.33 -3.14 -5.56
N THR A 355 8.19 -4.33 -6.14
CA THR A 355 7.55 -5.48 -5.48
C THR A 355 8.30 -5.90 -4.21
N ILE A 356 9.63 -5.95 -4.22
CA ILE A 356 10.42 -6.24 -3.02
C ILE A 356 10.11 -5.22 -1.93
N GLN A 357 10.07 -3.93 -2.26
CA GLN A 357 9.79 -2.87 -1.29
C GLN A 357 8.37 -2.96 -0.71
N THR A 358 7.36 -3.23 -1.55
CA THR A 358 5.98 -3.39 -1.06
C THR A 358 5.83 -4.63 -0.18
N VAL A 359 6.49 -5.75 -0.52
CA VAL A 359 6.50 -6.97 0.30
C VAL A 359 7.21 -6.73 1.64
N LEU A 360 8.35 -6.04 1.66
CA LEU A 360 9.03 -5.67 2.91
C LEU A 360 8.14 -4.82 3.81
N THR A 361 7.37 -3.91 3.23
CA THR A 361 6.39 -3.10 3.96
C THR A 361 5.28 -3.96 4.57
N HIS A 362 4.75 -4.93 3.84
CA HIS A 362 3.73 -5.85 4.36
C HIS A 362 4.29 -6.77 5.45
N LEU A 363 5.49 -7.31 5.28
CA LEU A 363 6.16 -8.14 6.31
C LEU A 363 6.45 -7.34 7.57
N SER A 364 6.90 -6.09 7.45
CA SER A 364 7.02 -5.18 8.59
C SER A 364 5.70 -4.99 9.32
N GLY A 365 4.62 -4.77 8.57
CA GLY A 365 3.28 -4.64 9.14
C GLY A 365 2.84 -5.87 9.92
N LEU A 366 3.09 -7.08 9.41
CA LEU A 366 2.79 -8.33 10.11
C LEU A 366 3.60 -8.47 11.41
N LEU A 367 4.90 -8.17 11.35
CA LEU A 367 5.78 -8.21 12.53
C LEU A 367 5.31 -7.21 13.61
N ILE A 368 5.02 -5.99 13.22
CA ILE A 368 4.54 -4.96 14.15
C ILE A 368 3.18 -5.35 14.74
N ALA A 369 2.24 -5.85 13.93
CA ALA A 369 0.94 -6.30 14.42
C ALA A 369 1.08 -7.39 15.49
N PHE A 370 2.00 -8.35 15.29
CA PHE A 370 2.31 -9.38 16.27
C PHE A 370 2.91 -8.79 17.56
N LEU A 371 3.92 -7.93 17.43
CA LEU A 371 4.58 -7.29 18.58
C LEU A 371 3.59 -6.43 19.38
N SER A 372 2.75 -5.66 18.70
CA SER A 372 1.74 -4.81 19.33
C SER A 372 0.69 -5.63 20.08
N GLY A 373 0.29 -6.80 19.54
CA GLY A 373 -0.57 -7.75 20.25
C GLY A 373 0.09 -8.24 21.54
N VAL A 374 1.34 -8.69 21.49
CA VAL A 374 2.10 -9.15 22.67
C VAL A 374 2.26 -8.03 23.72
N VAL A 375 2.49 -6.80 23.27
CA VAL A 375 2.58 -5.65 24.18
C VAL A 375 1.22 -5.36 24.83
N ALA A 376 0.14 -5.38 24.04
CA ALA A 376 -1.21 -5.18 24.55
C ALA A 376 -1.61 -6.24 25.59
N ASP A 377 -1.28 -7.50 25.36
CA ASP A 377 -1.57 -8.61 26.28
C ASP A 377 -0.84 -8.43 27.63
N ARG A 378 0.39 -7.89 27.61
CA ARG A 378 1.22 -7.73 28.82
C ARG A 378 0.98 -6.43 29.58
N THR A 379 0.69 -5.33 28.89
CA THR A 379 0.67 -3.97 29.47
C THR A 379 -0.69 -3.29 29.31
N GLY A 380 -1.67 -3.97 28.72
CA GLY A 380 -2.96 -3.39 28.36
C GLY A 380 -2.88 -2.39 27.20
N TYR A 381 -4.01 -1.85 26.82
CA TYR A 381 -4.09 -0.90 25.69
C TYR A 381 -3.33 0.41 25.96
N HIS A 382 -3.31 0.87 27.20
CA HIS A 382 -2.57 2.08 27.55
C HIS A 382 -1.06 1.91 27.32
N GLY A 383 -0.49 0.79 27.79
CA GLY A 383 0.93 0.47 27.57
C GLY A 383 1.25 0.27 26.09
N LEU A 384 0.33 -0.32 25.33
CA LEU A 384 0.46 -0.42 23.88
C LEU A 384 0.54 0.96 23.23
N PHE A 385 -0.37 1.90 23.55
CA PHE A 385 -0.36 3.22 22.92
C PHE A 385 0.90 4.03 23.28
N ILE A 386 1.46 3.85 24.47
CA ILE A 386 2.79 4.40 24.82
C ILE A 386 3.88 3.80 23.92
N PHE A 387 3.88 2.49 23.72
CA PHE A 387 4.81 1.81 22.82
C PHE A 387 4.72 2.36 21.38
N GLU A 388 3.51 2.58 20.88
CA GLU A 388 3.31 3.12 19.53
C GLU A 388 3.74 4.59 19.39
N VAL A 389 3.58 5.40 20.45
CA VAL A 389 4.15 6.77 20.51
C VAL A 389 5.67 6.74 20.45
N ILE A 390 6.32 5.80 21.13
CA ILE A 390 7.78 5.62 21.08
C ILE A 390 8.19 5.25 19.65
N LEU A 391 7.50 4.29 18.98
CA LEU A 391 7.78 3.90 17.60
C LEU A 391 7.58 5.07 16.61
N ALA A 392 6.52 5.85 16.78
CA ALA A 392 6.27 7.04 15.95
C ALA A 392 7.37 8.08 16.13
N SER A 393 7.84 8.28 17.37
CA SER A 393 8.93 9.21 17.69
C SER A 393 10.25 8.75 17.07
N ILE A 394 10.57 7.46 17.15
CA ILE A 394 11.76 6.86 16.51
C ILE A 394 11.69 7.06 14.98
N SER A 395 10.52 6.80 14.38
CA SER A 395 10.30 7.02 12.95
C SER A 395 10.53 8.48 12.56
N LEU A 396 9.99 9.43 13.30
CA LEU A 396 10.15 10.85 13.04
C LEU A 396 11.62 11.30 13.17
N ILE A 397 12.34 10.85 14.20
CA ILE A 397 13.77 11.13 14.40
C ILE A 397 14.57 10.55 13.23
N TYR A 398 14.27 9.34 12.79
CA TYR A 398 14.91 8.70 11.64
C TYR A 398 14.74 9.52 10.36
N ILE A 399 13.55 10.05 10.09
CA ILE A 399 13.24 10.87 8.91
C ILE A 399 14.00 12.20 9.00
N PHE A 400 14.00 12.87 10.15
CA PHE A 400 14.74 14.11 10.35
C PHE A 400 16.23 13.94 10.18
N TYR A 401 16.81 12.86 10.71
CA TYR A 401 18.22 12.56 10.54
C TYR A 401 18.62 12.48 9.05
N PHE A 402 17.82 11.75 8.24
CA PHE A 402 18.11 11.67 6.80
C PHE A 402 17.83 12.97 6.05
N PHE A 403 16.85 13.74 6.46
CA PHE A 403 16.56 15.05 5.91
C PHE A 403 17.73 16.02 6.11
N ILE A 404 18.24 16.07 7.32
CA ILE A 404 19.41 16.90 7.66
C ILE A 404 20.66 16.44 6.89
N CYS A 405 20.90 15.13 6.81
CA CYS A 405 22.02 14.59 6.04
C CYS A 405 21.93 14.95 4.54
N CYS A 406 20.73 15.01 3.96
CA CYS A 406 20.51 15.44 2.57
C CYS A 406 20.80 16.93 2.41
N ILE A 407 20.30 17.77 3.30
CA ILE A 407 20.55 19.24 3.24
C ILE A 407 22.04 19.54 3.34
N LEU A 408 22.74 18.91 4.28
CA LEU A 408 24.17 19.11 4.48
C LEU A 408 25.03 18.64 3.29
N LYS A 409 24.52 17.71 2.47
CA LYS A 409 25.16 17.27 1.23
C LYS A 409 24.94 18.22 0.05
N ILE A 410 23.73 18.75 -0.09
CA ILE A 410 23.33 19.59 -1.23
C ILE A 410 23.86 21.01 -1.10
N TYR A 411 23.91 21.55 0.13
CA TYR A 411 24.36 22.90 0.41
C TYR A 411 25.62 22.88 1.27
N PRO A 412 26.81 23.06 0.71
CA PRO A 412 28.01 23.28 1.50
C PRO A 412 27.79 24.53 2.38
N LEU A 413 28.25 24.47 3.60
CA LEU A 413 28.02 25.43 4.71
C LEU A 413 28.23 26.94 4.35
N TRP A 414 28.89 27.21 3.24
CA TRP A 414 29.21 28.57 2.77
C TRP A 414 28.00 29.31 2.17
N TYR A 415 26.93 28.58 1.78
CA TYR A 415 25.78 29.16 1.07
C TYR A 415 24.55 29.49 1.97
N MET A 416 24.60 29.25 3.26
CA MET A 416 23.44 29.48 4.16
C MET A 416 23.79 30.27 5.42
N PRO A 417 24.04 31.57 5.38
CA PRO A 417 24.36 32.38 6.56
C PRO A 417 23.25 32.40 7.61
N ALA A 418 21.97 32.39 7.20
CA ALA A 418 20.83 32.41 8.13
C ALA A 418 20.63 31.14 8.95
N TYR A 419 21.11 29.98 8.50
CA TYR A 419 20.98 28.70 9.22
C TYR A 419 22.28 28.25 9.89
N LYS A 420 23.35 29.07 9.83
CA LYS A 420 24.65 28.78 10.41
C LYS A 420 24.60 28.39 11.90
N PRO A 421 23.83 29.06 12.78
CA PRO A 421 23.76 28.71 14.19
C PRO A 421 23.08 27.35 14.42
N ILE A 422 22.01 27.05 13.69
CA ILE A 422 21.27 25.77 13.78
C ILE A 422 22.17 24.60 13.31
N ILE A 423 22.90 24.80 12.22
CA ILE A 423 23.81 23.82 11.66
C ILE A 423 25.02 23.57 12.59
N ILE A 424 25.52 24.61 13.25
CA ILE A 424 26.61 24.50 14.25
C ILE A 424 26.10 23.72 15.47
N PHE A 425 24.90 24.02 15.97
CA PHE A 425 24.29 23.30 17.08
C PHE A 425 24.08 21.80 16.75
N ILE A 426 23.54 21.49 15.59
CA ILE A 426 23.35 20.11 15.10
C ILE A 426 24.69 19.39 14.98
N ARG A 427 25.77 20.06 14.46
CA ARG A 427 27.12 19.48 14.42
C ARG A 427 27.71 19.22 15.81
N ALA A 428 27.42 20.07 16.76
CA ALA A 428 27.92 19.89 18.12
C ALA A 428 27.27 18.70 18.84
N THR A 429 26.01 18.40 18.52
CA THR A 429 25.20 17.32 19.12
C THR A 429 25.31 15.98 18.42
N LEU A 430 25.88 15.94 17.19
CA LEU A 430 26.03 14.68 16.44
C LEU A 430 27.13 13.78 17.02
N PRO A 431 26.91 12.44 17.12
CA PRO A 431 27.93 11.48 17.53
C PRO A 431 29.20 11.56 16.66
N THR A 432 30.33 11.27 17.24
CA THR A 432 31.67 11.41 16.62
C THR A 432 31.81 10.67 15.28
N ALA A 433 31.16 9.51 15.13
CA ALA A 433 31.15 8.73 13.89
C ALA A 433 30.52 9.47 12.70
N VAL A 434 29.51 10.32 12.98
CA VAL A 434 28.82 11.11 11.94
C VAL A 434 29.63 12.37 11.59
N ARG A 435 30.35 12.94 12.56
CA ARG A 435 31.26 14.08 12.30
C ARG A 435 32.39 13.71 11.34
N VAL A 436 32.95 12.50 11.45
CA VAL A 436 33.99 11.99 10.56
C VAL A 436 33.46 11.76 9.14
N ALA A 437 32.27 11.19 8.98
CA ALA A 437 31.64 10.94 7.67
C ALA A 437 31.34 12.23 6.90
N VAL A 438 31.09 13.34 7.60
CA VAL A 438 30.83 14.68 7.03
C VAL A 438 32.11 15.39 6.63
N LYS A 439 33.23 15.12 7.29
CA LYS A 439 34.53 15.78 7.08
C LYS A 439 35.30 15.23 5.89
N TYR A 440 35.14 13.94 5.57
CA TYR A 440 35.77 13.32 4.41
C TYR A 440 34.78 13.24 3.25
N LYS A 441 34.96 14.19 2.30
CA LYS A 441 34.37 14.12 0.94
C LYS A 441 34.89 12.85 0.24
N SER A 442 34.21 11.71 0.43
CA SER A 442 34.46 10.55 -0.42
C SER A 442 33.70 10.76 -1.74
N PRO A 443 34.37 10.75 -2.91
CA PRO A 443 33.73 10.94 -4.22
C PRO A 443 32.86 9.75 -4.69
N LEU A 444 32.60 8.78 -3.84
CA LEU A 444 31.89 7.52 -4.13
C LEU A 444 30.36 7.55 -3.84
N PHE A 445 29.75 8.76 -3.78
CA PHE A 445 28.33 8.89 -3.44
C PHE A 445 27.53 9.78 -4.43
N PHE A 446 27.61 9.40 -5.73
CA PHE A 446 26.62 9.84 -6.72
C PHE A 446 25.92 8.61 -7.32
#